data_1b6f88b9cd295b79e338fd5fd39996e5
#
_entry.id   1b6f88b9cd295b79e338fd5fd39996e5
#
_cell.length_a   1.000
_cell.length_b   1.000
_cell.length_c   1.000
_cell.angle_alpha   90.00
_cell.angle_beta   90.00
_cell.angle_gamma   90.00
#
_symmetry.space_group_name_H-M   'P 1'
#
loop_
_entity.id
_entity.type
_entity.pdbx_description
1 polymer ?
#
loop_
_entity_poly.entity_id
_entity_poly.type
_entity_poly.pdbx_seq_one_letter_code
_entity_poly.pdbx_strand_id
1 'polypeptide(L)'
;MAAMQINKNNFHDEVLKSDKKVLLDFWAPWCGPCRMVSPVIDEIAAERTDIKVGKINVDQESELAQRFGVMSIPTLVVMQGGRIVNQATGARPKNAILSML
;
A
#
# COMPACT_ATOMS: atom_id res chain seq x y z
N MET A 1 12.98 -6.14 -6.31
CA MET A 1 11.78 -5.91 -7.11
C MET A 1 10.93 -4.83 -6.50
N ALA A 2 10.49 -3.90 -7.31
CA ALA A 2 9.64 -2.81 -6.82
C ALA A 2 8.23 -3.29 -6.50
N ALA A 3 7.52 -2.52 -5.69
CA ALA A 3 6.11 -2.76 -5.43
C ALA A 3 5.29 -2.59 -6.73
N MET A 4 4.20 -3.32 -6.81
CA MET A 4 3.30 -3.29 -7.97
C MET A 4 2.50 -1.99 -7.98
N GLN A 5 2.33 -1.40 -9.15
CA GLN A 5 1.43 -0.26 -9.27
C GLN A 5 -0.01 -0.74 -9.32
N ILE A 6 -0.84 -0.25 -8.41
CA ILE A 6 -2.26 -0.60 -8.33
C ILE A 6 -3.10 0.57 -8.82
N ASN A 7 -4.04 0.28 -9.69
CA ASN A 7 -4.99 1.24 -10.23
C ASN A 7 -6.39 0.62 -10.24
N LYS A 8 -7.39 1.37 -10.70
CA LYS A 8 -8.76 0.88 -10.70
C LYS A 8 -8.95 -0.35 -11.62
N ASN A 9 -8.08 -0.51 -12.61
CA ASN A 9 -8.22 -1.62 -13.57
C ASN A 9 -7.71 -2.95 -13.01
N ASN A 10 -6.71 -2.93 -12.13
CA ASN A 10 -6.14 -4.17 -11.57
C ASN A 10 -6.46 -4.37 -10.09
N PHE A 11 -7.11 -3.42 -9.43
CA PHE A 11 -7.40 -3.49 -8.01
C PHE A 11 -8.18 -4.74 -7.62
N HIS A 12 -9.24 -5.05 -8.37
CA HIS A 12 -10.07 -6.20 -8.05
C HIS A 12 -9.26 -7.50 -8.11
N ASP A 13 -8.54 -7.72 -9.20
CA ASP A 13 -7.81 -8.96 -9.40
C ASP A 13 -6.59 -9.08 -8.51
N GLU A 14 -5.84 -7.97 -8.33
CA GLU A 14 -4.59 -8.02 -7.59
C GLU A 14 -4.77 -7.90 -6.08
N VAL A 15 -5.81 -7.21 -5.63
CA VAL A 15 -6.01 -6.93 -4.22
C VAL A 15 -7.19 -7.72 -3.65
N LEU A 16 -8.38 -7.57 -4.21
CA LEU A 16 -9.58 -8.19 -3.63
C LEU A 16 -9.59 -9.70 -3.78
N LYS A 17 -9.08 -10.21 -4.91
CA LYS A 17 -9.03 -11.64 -5.19
C LYS A 17 -7.72 -12.30 -4.75
N SER A 18 -6.83 -11.55 -4.14
CA SER A 18 -5.54 -12.10 -3.71
C SER A 18 -5.73 -13.15 -2.61
N ASP A 19 -5.07 -14.28 -2.75
CA ASP A 19 -4.98 -15.29 -1.69
C ASP A 19 -3.81 -15.00 -0.75
N LYS A 20 -2.97 -14.03 -1.08
CA LYS A 20 -1.89 -13.55 -0.23
C LYS A 20 -2.35 -12.31 0.54
N LYS A 21 -1.72 -12.07 1.69
CA LYS A 21 -1.85 -10.78 2.38
C LYS A 21 -1.31 -9.68 1.47
N VAL A 22 -1.95 -8.52 1.46
CA VAL A 22 -1.59 -7.39 0.60
C VAL A 22 -1.26 -6.18 1.45
N LEU A 23 -0.10 -5.57 1.18
CA LEU A 23 0.28 -4.28 1.76
C LEU A 23 0.12 -3.21 0.68
N LEU A 24 -0.68 -2.19 0.96
CA LEU A 24 -0.92 -1.08 0.05
C LEU A 24 -0.33 0.22 0.62
N ASP A 25 0.37 0.96 -0.22
CA ASP A 25 0.94 2.27 0.10
C ASP A 25 0.22 3.33 -0.75
N PHE A 26 -0.59 4.15 -0.09
CA PHE A 26 -1.23 5.30 -0.75
C PHE A 26 -0.28 6.49 -0.68
N TRP A 27 0.08 7.03 -1.84
CA TRP A 27 1.15 8.02 -1.96
C TRP A 27 0.85 9.04 -3.06
N ALA A 28 1.64 10.09 -3.13
CA ALA A 28 1.64 11.06 -4.24
C ALA A 28 3.07 11.55 -4.51
N PRO A 29 3.36 11.93 -5.77
CA PRO A 29 4.73 12.34 -6.13
C PRO A 29 5.23 13.59 -5.39
N TRP A 30 4.32 14.48 -4.99
CA TRP A 30 4.65 15.72 -4.29
C TRP A 30 4.81 15.55 -2.78
N CYS A 31 4.56 14.38 -2.27
CA CYS A 31 4.52 14.11 -0.83
C CYS A 31 5.90 13.74 -0.32
N GLY A 32 6.51 14.62 0.49
CA GLY A 32 7.82 14.38 1.07
C GLY A 32 7.91 13.13 1.94
N PRO A 33 7.02 12.98 2.95
CA PRO A 33 7.02 11.77 3.77
C PRO A 33 6.82 10.49 2.98
N CYS A 34 6.03 10.53 1.90
CA CYS A 34 5.84 9.37 1.02
C CYS A 34 7.16 8.93 0.38
N ARG A 35 8.02 9.89 0.00
CA ARG A 35 9.32 9.58 -0.60
C ARG A 35 10.27 8.92 0.38
N MET A 36 10.09 9.14 1.67
CA MET A 36 10.89 8.46 2.70
C MET A 36 10.44 7.01 2.88
N VAL A 37 9.15 6.74 2.72
CA VAL A 37 8.57 5.41 2.89
C VAL A 37 8.75 4.56 1.64
N SER A 38 8.74 5.16 0.46
CA SER A 38 8.75 4.45 -0.81
C SER A 38 9.90 3.42 -0.95
N PRO A 39 11.16 3.76 -0.62
CA PRO A 39 12.24 2.77 -0.70
C PRO A 39 12.03 1.59 0.25
N VAL A 40 11.45 1.85 1.43
CA VAL A 40 11.16 0.81 2.41
C VAL A 40 10.08 -0.13 1.87
N ILE A 41 9.05 0.42 1.23
CA ILE A 41 7.99 -0.39 0.62
C ILE A 41 8.56 -1.29 -0.48
N ASP A 42 9.44 -0.75 -1.33
CA ASP A 42 10.09 -1.54 -2.38
C ASP A 42 11.00 -2.62 -1.79
N GLU A 43 11.69 -2.31 -0.70
CA GLU A 43 12.53 -3.27 0.01
C GLU A 43 11.71 -4.43 0.58
N ILE A 44 10.56 -4.11 1.20
CA ILE A 44 9.65 -5.14 1.70
C ILE A 44 9.13 -6.00 0.55
N ALA A 45 8.79 -5.39 -0.58
CA ALA A 45 8.32 -6.13 -1.75
C ALA A 45 9.37 -7.12 -2.25
N ALA A 46 10.65 -6.74 -2.21
CA ALA A 46 11.73 -7.62 -2.64
C ALA A 46 11.99 -8.76 -1.65
N GLU A 47 11.83 -8.51 -0.35
CA GLU A 47 12.17 -9.46 0.71
C GLU A 47 11.01 -10.41 1.06
N ARG A 48 9.78 -9.91 1.02
CA ARG A 48 8.59 -10.64 1.48
C ARG A 48 7.76 -11.11 0.29
N THR A 49 8.22 -12.19 -0.32
CA THR A 49 7.52 -12.78 -1.47
C THR A 49 6.27 -13.57 -1.07
N ASP A 50 6.06 -13.77 0.22
CA ASP A 50 4.85 -14.40 0.78
C ASP A 50 3.66 -13.44 0.79
N ILE A 51 3.89 -12.15 0.58
CA ILE A 51 2.84 -11.15 0.51
C ILE A 51 2.89 -10.43 -0.84
N LYS A 52 1.83 -9.71 -1.15
CA LYS A 52 1.78 -8.81 -2.31
C LYS A 52 1.92 -7.38 -1.81
N VAL A 53 2.73 -6.58 -2.49
CA VAL A 53 2.96 -5.18 -2.10
C VAL A 53 2.59 -4.29 -3.28
N GLY A 54 1.68 -3.35 -3.05
CA GLY A 54 1.21 -2.44 -4.08
C GLY A 54 1.28 -0.98 -3.66
N LYS A 55 1.40 -0.11 -4.65
CA LYS A 55 1.38 1.34 -4.47
C LYS A 55 0.21 1.94 -5.23
N ILE A 56 -0.49 2.86 -4.60
CA ILE A 56 -1.64 3.55 -5.20
C ILE A 56 -1.35 5.05 -5.19
N ASN A 57 -1.25 5.64 -6.38
CA ASN A 57 -1.06 7.09 -6.54
C ASN A 57 -2.41 7.77 -6.36
N VAL A 58 -2.58 8.51 -5.28
CA VAL A 58 -3.88 9.12 -4.94
C VAL A 58 -4.29 10.22 -5.93
N ASP A 59 -3.33 10.83 -6.64
CA ASP A 59 -3.65 11.83 -7.65
C ASP A 59 -4.35 11.20 -8.86
N GLN A 60 -4.01 9.96 -9.18
CA GLN A 60 -4.55 9.24 -10.32
C GLN A 60 -5.73 8.34 -9.94
N GLU A 61 -5.80 7.92 -8.67
CA GLU A 61 -6.77 6.95 -8.19
C GLU A 61 -7.58 7.51 -7.02
N SER A 62 -8.24 8.65 -7.25
CA SER A 62 -9.00 9.32 -6.21
C SER A 62 -10.16 8.47 -5.68
N GLU A 63 -10.77 7.67 -6.53
CA GLU A 63 -11.87 6.79 -6.11
C GLU A 63 -11.38 5.70 -5.15
N LEU A 64 -10.21 5.12 -5.41
CA LEU A 64 -9.61 4.14 -4.50
C LEU A 64 -9.26 4.79 -3.17
N ALA A 65 -8.69 6.00 -3.21
CA ALA A 65 -8.36 6.73 -1.98
C ALA A 65 -9.61 6.99 -1.14
N GLN A 66 -10.70 7.40 -1.78
CA GLN A 66 -11.98 7.62 -1.09
C GLN A 66 -12.54 6.33 -0.51
N ARG A 67 -12.44 5.24 -1.28
CA ARG A 67 -12.94 3.93 -0.85
C ARG A 67 -12.28 3.47 0.46
N PHE A 68 -11.00 3.79 0.65
CA PHE A 68 -10.26 3.42 1.85
C PHE A 68 -10.28 4.51 2.91
N GLY A 69 -10.98 5.61 2.68
CA GLY A 69 -11.05 6.72 3.64
C GLY A 69 -9.71 7.41 3.85
N VAL A 70 -8.87 7.45 2.80
CA VAL A 70 -7.55 8.07 2.88
C VAL A 70 -7.68 9.57 2.85
N MET A 71 -7.36 10.24 3.95
CA MET A 71 -7.44 11.69 4.10
C MET A 71 -6.07 12.36 4.13
N SER A 72 -5.04 11.62 4.43
CA SER A 72 -3.67 12.12 4.39
C SER A 72 -2.74 11.00 3.97
N ILE A 73 -1.57 11.35 3.48
CA ILE A 73 -0.60 10.38 2.93
C ILE A 73 0.77 10.60 3.56
N PRO A 74 1.58 9.52 3.68
CA PRO A 74 1.25 8.17 3.24
C PRO A 74 0.24 7.51 4.17
N THR A 75 -0.59 6.65 3.61
CA THR A 75 -1.44 5.75 4.38
C THR A 75 -1.12 4.33 3.95
N LEU A 76 -0.87 3.46 4.93
CA LEU A 76 -0.57 2.06 4.70
C LEU A 76 -1.76 1.22 5.12
N VAL A 77 -2.14 0.30 4.24
CA VAL A 77 -3.29 -0.58 4.47
C VAL A 77 -2.85 -2.01 4.27
N VAL A 78 -3.20 -2.88 5.20
CA VAL A 78 -2.98 -4.31 5.07
C VAL A 78 -4.32 -4.98 4.84
N MET A 79 -4.39 -5.79 3.80
CA MET A 79 -5.62 -6.51 3.45
C MET A 79 -5.36 -8.01 3.41
N GLN A 80 -6.41 -8.77 3.71
CA GLN A 80 -6.39 -10.21 3.60
C GLN A 80 -7.81 -10.69 3.32
N GLY A 81 -7.95 -11.55 2.30
CA GLY A 81 -9.26 -12.07 1.92
C GLY A 81 -10.24 -11.00 1.50
N GLY A 82 -9.75 -9.93 0.87
CA GLY A 82 -10.59 -8.82 0.42
C GLY A 82 -11.02 -7.86 1.52
N ARG A 83 -10.45 -7.96 2.73
CA ARG A 83 -10.82 -7.13 3.89
C ARG A 83 -9.61 -6.38 4.43
N ILE A 84 -9.85 -5.19 4.96
CA ILE A 84 -8.83 -4.43 5.68
C ILE A 84 -8.62 -5.09 7.04
N VAL A 85 -7.37 -5.50 7.31
CA VAL A 85 -7.02 -6.08 8.61
C VAL A 85 -6.15 -5.14 9.45
N ASN A 86 -5.54 -4.13 8.82
CA ASN A 86 -4.78 -3.11 9.55
C ASN A 86 -4.64 -1.87 8.67
N GLN A 87 -4.52 -0.70 9.31
CA GLN A 87 -4.37 0.56 8.59
C GLN A 87 -3.65 1.57 9.48
N ALA A 88 -2.73 2.34 8.90
CA ALA A 88 -1.98 3.35 9.63
C ALA A 88 -1.66 4.52 8.72
N THR A 89 -1.73 5.73 9.26
CA THR A 89 -1.44 6.96 8.54
C THR A 89 -0.13 7.55 9.03
N GLY A 90 0.67 8.06 8.10
CA GLY A 90 1.94 8.71 8.36
C GLY A 90 3.13 7.81 8.11
N ALA A 91 4.28 8.46 7.86
CA ALA A 91 5.54 7.75 7.62
C ALA A 91 5.98 7.03 8.90
N ARG A 92 6.53 5.86 8.73
CA ARG A 92 7.02 5.04 9.84
C ARG A 92 8.18 4.17 9.39
N PRO A 93 9.02 3.72 10.33
CA PRO A 93 10.18 2.90 9.98
C PRO A 93 9.75 1.49 9.55
N LYS A 94 10.68 0.82 8.88
CA LYS A 94 10.43 -0.52 8.31
C LYS A 94 9.89 -1.52 9.34
N ASN A 95 10.48 -1.56 10.54
CA ASN A 95 10.03 -2.52 11.56
C ASN A 95 8.58 -2.27 11.99
N ALA A 96 8.14 -1.00 12.01
CA ALA A 96 6.75 -0.67 12.33
C ALA A 96 5.81 -1.14 11.21
N ILE A 97 6.24 -1.01 9.95
CA ILE A 97 5.45 -1.50 8.83
C ILE A 97 5.36 -3.02 8.84
N LEU A 98 6.48 -3.70 9.08
CA LEU A 98 6.50 -5.15 9.18
C LEU A 98 5.59 -5.65 10.31
N SER A 99 5.49 -4.90 11.40
CA SER A 99 4.61 -5.24 12.52
C SER A 99 3.13 -5.20 12.16
N MET A 100 2.78 -4.52 11.08
CA MET A 100 1.39 -4.44 10.63
C MET A 100 0.94 -5.71 9.90
N LEU A 101 1.90 -6.49 9.43
CA LEU A 101 1.63 -7.65 8.57
C LEU A 101 1.24 -8.90 9.33
#